data_0d6b5fb4dfb1fad61c0429f418fe6dac
#
_entry.id   0d6b5fb4dfb1fad61c0429f418fe6dac
#
_cell.length_a   1.000
_cell.length_b   1.000
_cell.length_c   1.000
_cell.angle_alpha   90.00
_cell.angle_beta   90.00
_cell.angle_gamma   90.00
#
_symmetry.space_group_name_H-M   'P 1'
#
loop_
_entity.id
_entity.type
_entity.pdbx_description
1 polymer ?
#
loop_
_entity_poly.entity_id
_entity_poly.type
_entity_poly.pdbx_seq_one_letter_code
_entity_poly.pdbx_strand_id
1 'polypeptide(L)'
;MELKHDCECDAIYIQLGTKPYAYGIDLDNERRVDYSEDGTPIGIELLCACHGVILTGLPCPQEITELLRAKGITVYTSPEDQSI
;
A
#
# COMPACT_ATOMS: atom_id res chain seq x y z
N MET A 1 2.30 3.94 12.21
CA MET A 1 2.14 3.77 10.74
C MET A 1 2.12 5.16 10.12
N GLU A 2 2.94 5.37 9.10
CA GLU A 2 3.11 6.69 8.49
C GLU A 2 2.92 6.59 6.98
N LEU A 3 2.16 7.52 6.40
CA LEU A 3 1.88 7.55 4.97
C LEU A 3 2.53 8.80 4.34
N LYS A 4 3.25 8.58 3.24
CA LYS A 4 3.81 9.65 2.42
C LYS A 4 3.25 9.54 1.01
N HIS A 5 2.77 10.66 0.47
CA HIS A 5 2.22 10.71 -0.88
C HIS A 5 3.06 11.64 -1.75
N ASP A 6 3.64 11.09 -2.81
CA ASP A 6 4.35 11.85 -3.82
C ASP A 6 3.35 12.16 -4.94
N CYS A 7 2.85 13.40 -4.93
CA CYS A 7 1.81 13.81 -5.88
C CYS A 7 2.30 13.87 -7.33
N GLU A 8 3.59 14.10 -7.54
CA GLU A 8 4.14 14.17 -8.91
C GLU A 8 4.10 12.81 -9.59
N CYS A 9 4.42 11.76 -8.84
CA CYS A 9 4.44 10.38 -9.35
C CYS A 9 3.15 9.64 -9.04
N ASP A 10 2.25 10.24 -8.28
CA ASP A 10 1.05 9.60 -7.75
C ASP A 10 1.38 8.28 -7.04
N ALA A 11 2.45 8.31 -6.27
CA ALA A 11 2.93 7.16 -5.51
C ALA A 11 2.75 7.39 -4.02
N ILE A 12 2.40 6.33 -3.32
CA ILE A 12 2.24 6.35 -1.88
C ILE A 12 3.17 5.34 -1.27
N TYR A 13 3.83 5.71 -0.19
CA TYR A 13 4.58 4.78 0.64
C TYR A 13 4.01 4.80 2.05
N ILE A 14 3.67 3.62 2.58
CA ILE A 14 3.17 3.48 3.94
C ILE A 14 4.23 2.74 4.75
N GLN A 15 4.79 3.40 5.75
CA GLN A 15 5.77 2.77 6.64
C GLN A 15 5.02 2.03 7.74
N LEU A 16 5.23 0.72 7.82
CA LEU A 16 4.57 -0.15 8.81
C LEU A 16 5.45 -0.40 10.02
N GLY A 17 6.78 -0.40 9.83
CA GLY A 17 7.70 -0.71 10.91
C GLY A 17 9.07 -0.09 10.67
N THR A 18 9.98 -0.31 11.62
CA THR A 18 11.30 0.29 11.61
C THR A 18 12.44 -0.70 11.40
N LYS A 19 12.14 -1.99 11.21
CA LYS A 19 13.16 -2.98 10.93
C LYS A 19 13.82 -2.71 9.58
N PRO A 20 15.10 -3.08 9.41
CA PRO A 20 15.79 -2.84 8.14
C PRO A 20 15.14 -3.61 6.97
N TYR A 21 15.13 -2.98 5.82
CA TYR A 21 14.65 -3.58 4.58
C TYR A 21 15.56 -4.73 4.16
N ALA A 22 14.97 -5.85 3.79
CA ALA A 22 15.71 -6.99 3.28
C ALA A 22 15.29 -7.33 1.84
N TYR A 23 13.97 -7.38 1.58
CA TYR A 23 13.47 -7.71 0.25
C TYR A 23 12.05 -7.15 0.08
N GLY A 24 11.60 -7.08 -1.16
CA GLY A 24 10.24 -6.67 -1.49
C GLY A 24 9.58 -7.66 -2.42
N ILE A 25 8.26 -7.76 -2.35
CA ILE A 25 7.45 -8.62 -3.21
C ILE A 25 6.41 -7.77 -3.91
N ASP A 26 6.42 -7.79 -5.25
CA ASP A 26 5.40 -7.13 -6.05
C ASP A 26 4.14 -7.99 -6.06
N LEU A 27 3.02 -7.41 -5.65
CA LEU A 27 1.73 -8.08 -5.75
C LEU A 27 1.19 -7.96 -7.18
N ASP A 28 1.47 -6.82 -7.81
CA ASP A 28 1.17 -6.53 -9.20
C ASP A 28 2.01 -5.33 -9.64
N ASN A 29 1.68 -4.72 -10.77
CA ASN A 29 2.44 -3.59 -11.31
C ASN A 29 2.32 -2.32 -10.47
N GLU A 30 1.35 -2.25 -9.58
CA GLU A 30 1.05 -1.04 -8.82
C GLU A 30 1.21 -1.20 -7.31
N ARG A 31 1.44 -2.43 -6.82
CA ARG A 31 1.50 -2.69 -5.38
C ARG A 31 2.68 -3.57 -5.02
N ARG A 32 3.44 -3.14 -4.02
CA ARG A 32 4.61 -3.85 -3.52
C ARG A 32 4.64 -3.80 -2.00
N VAL A 33 5.02 -4.90 -1.38
CA VAL A 33 5.22 -4.96 0.07
C VAL A 33 6.69 -5.21 0.35
N ASP A 34 7.28 -4.38 1.21
CA ASP A 34 8.67 -4.52 1.64
C ASP A 34 8.71 -5.28 2.96
N TYR A 35 9.71 -6.15 3.09
CA TYR A 35 9.87 -7.02 4.26
C TYR A 35 11.25 -6.88 4.87
N SER A 36 11.33 -7.12 6.17
CA SER A 36 12.59 -7.31 6.86
C SER A 36 13.10 -8.74 6.68
N GLU A 37 14.32 -9.03 7.16
CA GLU A 37 14.94 -10.34 7.01
C GLU A 37 14.10 -11.48 7.62
N ASP A 38 13.39 -11.19 8.69
CA ASP A 38 12.55 -12.19 9.37
C ASP A 38 11.16 -12.34 8.76
N GLY A 39 10.89 -11.65 7.64
CA GLY A 39 9.59 -11.73 6.96
C GLY A 39 8.52 -10.80 7.51
N THR A 40 8.88 -9.88 8.39
CA THR A 40 7.93 -8.88 8.89
C THR A 40 7.68 -7.81 7.84
N PRO A 41 6.41 -7.49 7.50
CA PRO A 41 6.13 -6.37 6.59
C PRO A 41 6.55 -5.05 7.22
N ILE A 42 7.34 -4.26 6.51
CA ILE A 42 7.85 -2.98 7.00
C ILE A 42 7.38 -1.78 6.19
N GLY A 43 6.88 -1.99 4.98
CA GLY A 43 6.40 -0.91 4.14
C GLY A 43 5.57 -1.40 2.99
N ILE A 44 4.77 -0.51 2.44
CA ILE A 44 3.94 -0.77 1.28
C ILE A 44 4.13 0.36 0.29
N GLU A 45 4.42 0.01 -0.97
CA GLU A 45 4.49 0.98 -2.06
C GLU A 45 3.28 0.80 -2.97
N LEU A 46 2.58 1.91 -3.22
CA LEU A 46 1.38 1.93 -4.05
C LEU A 46 1.59 2.95 -5.17
N LEU A 47 1.46 2.50 -6.41
CA LEU A 47 1.57 3.35 -7.59
C LEU A 47 0.19 3.62 -8.16
N CYS A 48 0.05 4.73 -8.89
CA CYS A 48 -1.21 5.11 -9.53
C CYS A 48 -2.36 5.22 -8.52
N ALA A 49 -2.10 5.87 -7.39
CA ALA A 49 -3.06 5.95 -6.29
C ALA A 49 -4.37 6.62 -6.71
N CYS A 50 -4.35 7.48 -7.74
CA CYS A 50 -5.55 8.14 -8.26
C CYS A 50 -6.58 7.16 -8.84
N HIS A 51 -6.14 5.96 -9.23
CA HIS A 51 -7.04 4.91 -9.73
C HIS A 51 -7.71 4.13 -8.60
N GLY A 52 -7.38 4.44 -7.35
CA GLY A 52 -7.83 3.68 -6.20
C GLY A 52 -6.84 2.59 -5.81
N VAL A 53 -6.97 2.09 -4.60
CA VAL A 53 -6.06 1.09 -4.03
C VAL A 53 -6.84 -0.18 -3.73
N ILE A 54 -6.31 -1.31 -4.21
CA ILE A 54 -6.89 -2.62 -3.96
C ILE A 54 -6.23 -3.21 -2.72
N LEU A 55 -7.04 -3.60 -1.74
CA LEU A 55 -6.53 -4.08 -0.44
C LEU A 55 -6.08 -5.54 -0.45
N THR A 56 -6.55 -6.34 -1.40
CA THR A 56 -6.26 -7.78 -1.43
C THR A 56 -4.75 -8.05 -1.35
N GLY A 57 -4.35 -8.86 -0.38
CA GLY A 57 -2.95 -9.22 -0.19
C GLY A 57 -2.11 -8.25 0.61
N LEU A 58 -2.66 -7.08 0.97
CA LEU A 58 -1.92 -6.11 1.78
C LEU A 58 -2.00 -6.45 3.27
N PRO A 59 -0.92 -6.22 4.03
CA PRO A 59 -0.96 -6.38 5.49
C PRO A 59 -1.75 -5.24 6.13
N CYS A 60 -2.30 -5.46 7.31
CA CYS A 60 -3.01 -4.45 8.10
C CYS A 60 -4.09 -3.69 7.30
N PRO A 61 -5.02 -4.40 6.62
CA PRO A 61 -5.92 -3.74 5.69
C PRO A 61 -6.81 -2.67 6.32
N GLN A 62 -7.23 -2.85 7.57
CA GLN A 62 -8.10 -1.88 8.23
C GLN A 62 -7.39 -0.56 8.48
N GLU A 63 -6.19 -0.61 9.03
CA GLU A 63 -5.40 0.59 9.31
C GLU A 63 -5.04 1.32 8.02
N ILE A 64 -4.69 0.56 6.98
CA ILE A 64 -4.37 1.13 5.67
C ILE A 64 -5.59 1.82 5.07
N THR A 65 -6.75 1.20 5.17
CA THR A 65 -8.00 1.79 4.69
C THR A 65 -8.26 3.14 5.35
N GLU A 66 -8.09 3.22 6.67
CA GLU A 66 -8.31 4.47 7.39
C GLU A 66 -7.33 5.56 6.94
N LEU A 67 -6.04 5.20 6.77
CA LEU A 67 -5.04 6.15 6.31
C LEU A 67 -5.34 6.68 4.91
N LEU A 68 -5.69 5.79 3.99
CA LEU A 68 -5.97 6.17 2.61
C LEU A 68 -7.23 7.02 2.51
N ARG A 69 -8.29 6.64 3.21
CA ARG A 69 -9.54 7.41 3.20
C ARG A 69 -9.35 8.80 3.80
N ALA A 70 -8.53 8.92 4.83
CA ALA A 70 -8.21 10.22 5.42
C ALA A 70 -7.51 11.14 4.43
N LYS A 71 -6.85 10.59 3.41
CA LYS A 71 -6.21 11.36 2.34
C LYS A 71 -7.10 11.52 1.11
N GLY A 72 -8.35 11.07 1.17
CA GLY A 72 -9.27 11.16 0.05
C GLY A 72 -9.02 10.14 -1.06
N ILE A 73 -8.31 9.05 -0.76
CA ILE A 73 -7.97 8.03 -1.73
C ILE A 73 -9.03 6.92 -1.71
N THR A 74 -9.51 6.54 -2.88
CA THR A 74 -10.50 5.47 -3.02
C THR A 74 -9.86 4.12 -2.74
N VAL A 75 -10.57 3.27 -2.00
CA VAL A 75 -10.10 1.95 -1.60
C VAL A 75 -11.09 0.89 -2.07
N TYR A 76 -10.57 -0.19 -2.65
CA TYR A 76 -11.35 -1.34 -3.09
C TYR A 76 -10.95 -2.57 -2.29
N THR A 77 -11.92 -3.40 -1.91
CA THR A 77 -11.65 -4.63 -1.16
C THR A 77 -11.10 -5.74 -2.04
N SER A 78 -11.41 -5.69 -3.34
CA SER A 78 -10.91 -6.67 -4.31
C SER A 78 -10.90 -6.05 -5.70
N PRO A 79 -10.20 -6.67 -6.69
CA PRO A 79 -10.20 -6.17 -8.08
C PRO A 79 -11.60 -6.12 -8.69
N GLU A 80 -12.50 -6.96 -8.25
CA GLU A 80 -13.87 -7.02 -8.76
C GLU A 80 -14.66 -5.75 -8.45
N ASP A 81 -14.32 -5.06 -7.37
CA ASP A 81 -14.98 -3.81 -6.98
C ASP A 81 -14.71 -2.68 -7.97
N GLN A 82 -13.68 -2.80 -8.81
CA GLN A 82 -13.37 -1.83 -9.86
C GLN A 82 -14.18 -2.07 -11.13
N SER A 83 -14.77 -3.23 -11.26
CA SER A 83 -15.55 -3.62 -12.44
C SER A 83 -16.97 -3.08 -12.33
N ILE A 84 -17.27 -2.13 -13.16
CA ILE A 84 -18.62 -1.54 -13.17
C ILE A 84 -19.28 -1.83 -14.49
#